data_db0074f11b0a40514ddd9d69a2571346
#
_entry.id   db0074f11b0a40514ddd9d69a2571346
#
_cell.length_a   1.000
_cell.length_b   1.000
_cell.length_c   1.000
_cell.angle_alpha   90.00
_cell.angle_beta   90.00
_cell.angle_gamma   90.00
#
_symmetry.space_group_name_H-M   'P 1'
#
loop_
_entity.id
_entity.type
_entity.pdbx_description
1 polymer ?
#
loop_
_entity_poly.entity_id
_entity_poly.type
_entity_poly.pdbx_seq_one_letter_code
_entity_poly.pdbx_strand_id
1 'polypeptide(L)'
;MIWSPPRKQGNLNTLTMIRVVLPYHLKALAHISGEVELDVGGPATVRSVLDALEARYPMLRGTIRDHVTGHRRPFVRFFACEQDFSNESPDTPLPGAVAAGTEPLLVVGAIAGG
;
A
#
# COMPACT_ATOMS: atom_id res chain seq x y z
N MET A 1 29.15 -15.70 18.13
CA MET A 1 28.85 -15.32 17.93
C MET A 1 27.98 -15.16 17.43
N ILE A 2 27.39 -14.94 17.47
CA ILE A 2 26.53 -14.78 17.12
C ILE A 2 26.29 -13.75 16.50
N TRP A 3 25.98 -13.56 15.92
CA TRP A 3 25.72 -12.58 15.27
C TRP A 3 24.44 -12.28 15.21
N SER A 4 24.16 -11.46 15.48
CA SER A 4 22.96 -11.15 15.44
C SER A 4 22.67 -10.39 14.41
N PRO A 5 21.90 -10.39 13.88
CA PRO A 5 21.67 -9.75 12.75
C PRO A 5 21.32 -8.42 12.91
N PRO A 6 21.58 -7.83 12.66
CA PRO A 6 21.27 -6.68 12.88
C PRO A 6 20.30 -6.01 12.50
N ARG A 7 20.07 -6.54 12.84
CA ARG A 7 19.41 -6.22 12.69
C ARG A 7 19.18 -5.49 12.90
N LYS A 8 19.28 -5.33 13.16
CA LYS A 8 19.11 -4.83 13.37
C LYS A 8 19.14 -4.07 13.39
N GLN A 9 19.06 -3.84 13.60
CA GLN A 9 19.08 -3.22 13.65
C GLN A 9 19.09 -2.53 13.10
N GLY A 10 19.30 -1.95 13.48
CA GLY A 10 19.18 -1.09 12.74
C GLY A 10 18.44 -1.11 11.69
N ASN A 11 18.59 -1.44 11.24
CA ASN A 11 17.97 -1.53 10.27
C ASN A 11 16.76 -2.04 10.46
N LEU A 12 16.40 -2.07 11.56
CA LEU A 12 15.13 -2.56 11.78
C LEU A 12 14.06 -1.81 11.05
N ASN A 13 14.19 -0.53 10.95
CA ASN A 13 13.21 0.25 10.24
C ASN A 13 13.14 -0.10 8.80
N THR A 14 14.28 -0.45 8.23
CA THR A 14 14.26 -0.81 6.82
C THR A 14 13.61 -2.15 6.60
N LEU A 15 13.37 -2.89 7.68
CA LEU A 15 12.74 -4.18 7.57
C LEU A 15 11.25 -4.13 7.85
N THR A 16 10.73 -2.96 8.18
CA THR A 16 9.30 -2.82 8.42
C THR A 16 8.57 -2.76 7.09
N MET A 17 7.59 -3.61 6.95
CA MET A 17 6.83 -3.70 5.71
C MET A 17 5.47 -3.06 5.91
N ILE A 18 5.05 -2.30 4.91
CA ILE A 18 3.70 -1.74 4.90
C ILE A 18 2.77 -2.83 4.36
N ARG A 19 1.69 -3.06 5.07
CA ARG A 19 0.71 -4.07 4.66
C ARG A 19 -0.39 -3.41 3.86
N VAL A 20 -0.77 -4.01 2.74
CA VAL A 20 -1.82 -3.49 1.87
C VAL A 20 -2.82 -4.60 1.60
N VAL A 21 -4.09 -4.31 1.81
CA VAL A 21 -5.17 -5.23 1.48
C VAL A 21 -5.84 -4.74 0.22
N LEU A 22 -5.89 -5.58 -0.80
CA LEU A 22 -6.46 -5.25 -2.09
C LEU A 22 -7.82 -5.91 -2.26
N PRO A 23 -8.71 -5.29 -3.05
CA PRO A 23 -9.98 -5.97 -3.36
C PRO A 23 -9.74 -7.21 -4.20
N TYR A 24 -10.70 -8.13 -4.14
CA TYR A 24 -10.51 -9.44 -4.75
C TYR A 24 -10.14 -9.37 -6.22
N HIS A 25 -10.80 -8.51 -6.99
CA HIS A 25 -10.55 -8.48 -8.43
C HIS A 25 -9.12 -8.03 -8.76
N LEU A 26 -8.53 -7.20 -7.92
CA LEU A 26 -7.13 -6.81 -8.13
C LEU A 26 -6.18 -7.90 -7.68
N LYS A 27 -6.52 -8.60 -6.60
CA LYS A 27 -5.71 -9.74 -6.18
C LYS A 27 -5.71 -10.80 -7.28
N ALA A 28 -6.87 -11.05 -7.86
CA ALA A 28 -6.96 -12.03 -8.95
C ALA A 28 -6.14 -11.61 -10.15
N LEU A 29 -6.18 -10.34 -10.50
CA LEU A 29 -5.42 -9.83 -11.65
C LEU A 29 -3.93 -10.01 -11.44
N ALA A 30 -3.43 -9.77 -10.25
CA ALA A 30 -2.02 -9.83 -9.95
C ALA A 30 -1.58 -11.18 -9.37
N HIS A 31 -2.49 -12.14 -9.28
CA HIS A 31 -2.21 -13.48 -8.74
C HIS A 31 -1.70 -13.40 -7.30
N ILE A 32 -2.32 -12.52 -6.51
CA ILE A 32 -1.95 -12.33 -5.13
C ILE A 32 -2.89 -13.11 -4.23
N SER A 33 -2.31 -13.75 -3.24
CA SER A 33 -3.04 -14.45 -2.22
C SER A 33 -2.78 -13.75 -0.88
N GLY A 34 -3.82 -13.20 -0.27
CA GLY A 34 -3.66 -12.53 1.01
C GLY A 34 -3.23 -11.07 0.87
N GLU A 35 -2.59 -10.56 1.92
CA GLU A 35 -2.10 -9.20 1.95
C GLU A 35 -0.81 -9.07 1.17
N VAL A 36 -0.54 -7.85 0.69
CA VAL A 36 0.74 -7.53 0.11
C VAL A 36 1.57 -6.83 1.17
N GLU A 37 2.85 -7.17 1.26
CA GLU A 37 3.79 -6.48 2.14
C GLU A 37 4.81 -5.75 1.27
N LEU A 38 4.96 -4.45 1.52
CA LEU A 38 5.79 -3.60 0.67
C LEU A 38 6.79 -2.81 1.50
N ASP A 39 7.99 -2.66 0.96
CA ASP A 39 8.99 -1.75 1.51
C ASP A 39 8.93 -0.49 0.68
N VAL A 40 8.54 0.63 1.30
CA VAL A 40 8.44 1.87 0.55
C VAL A 40 9.67 2.74 0.67
N GLY A 41 10.57 2.43 1.57
CA GLY A 41 11.87 3.08 1.64
C GLY A 41 11.87 4.52 2.11
N GLY A 42 10.75 5.07 2.53
CA GLY A 42 10.66 6.45 2.99
C GLY A 42 9.34 6.66 3.69
N PRO A 43 8.87 7.92 3.78
CA PRO A 43 7.61 8.17 4.46
C PRO A 43 6.47 7.39 3.82
N ALA A 44 5.59 6.85 4.66
CA ALA A 44 4.45 6.08 4.19
C ALA A 44 3.32 7.03 3.84
N THR A 45 3.02 7.14 2.57
CA THR A 45 1.92 7.92 2.04
C THR A 45 1.18 7.05 1.04
N VAL A 46 -0.02 7.47 0.65
CA VAL A 46 -0.72 6.72 -0.40
C VAL A 46 0.14 6.67 -1.65
N ARG A 47 0.78 7.79 -2.02
CA ARG A 47 1.63 7.82 -3.20
C ARG A 47 2.78 6.82 -3.10
N SER A 48 3.52 6.82 -1.99
CA SER A 48 4.68 5.96 -1.88
C SER A 48 4.28 4.48 -1.85
N VAL A 49 3.16 4.18 -1.21
CA VAL A 49 2.67 2.81 -1.17
C VAL A 49 2.25 2.34 -2.56
N LEU A 50 1.51 3.19 -3.30
CA LEU A 50 1.07 2.80 -4.63
C LEU A 50 2.23 2.73 -5.61
N ASP A 51 3.24 3.60 -5.46
CA ASP A 51 4.44 3.50 -6.28
C ASP A 51 5.11 2.14 -6.08
N ALA A 52 5.26 1.73 -4.83
CA ALA A 52 5.90 0.45 -4.53
C ALA A 52 5.05 -0.72 -5.02
N LEU A 53 3.74 -0.61 -4.86
CA LEU A 53 2.82 -1.67 -5.30
C LEU A 53 2.90 -1.85 -6.80
N GLU A 54 2.87 -0.74 -7.55
CA GLU A 54 2.88 -0.81 -9.01
C GLU A 54 4.24 -1.23 -9.56
N ALA A 55 5.31 -0.91 -8.82
CA ALA A 55 6.63 -1.38 -9.22
C ALA A 55 6.73 -2.90 -9.10
N ARG A 56 6.13 -3.45 -8.05
CA ARG A 56 6.18 -4.89 -7.83
C ARG A 56 5.15 -5.64 -8.67
N TYR A 57 4.01 -5.02 -8.93
CA TYR A 57 2.92 -5.62 -9.71
C TYR A 57 2.53 -4.68 -10.85
N PRO A 58 3.33 -4.64 -11.91
CA PRO A 58 3.07 -3.67 -13.01
C PRO A 58 1.69 -3.82 -13.63
N MET A 59 1.07 -5.01 -13.55
CA MET A 59 -0.25 -5.20 -14.11
C MET A 59 -1.32 -4.41 -13.37
N LEU A 60 -0.99 -3.87 -12.18
CA LEU A 60 -1.95 -3.05 -11.43
C LEU A 60 -1.92 -1.59 -11.83
N ARG A 61 -0.98 -1.17 -12.69
CA ARG A 61 -0.94 0.21 -13.14
C ARG A 61 -2.25 0.58 -13.81
N GLY A 62 -2.79 1.74 -13.43
CA GLY A 62 -4.02 2.24 -14.00
C GLY A 62 -5.28 1.66 -13.40
N THR A 63 -5.17 0.68 -12.49
CA THR A 63 -6.36 0.06 -11.90
C THR A 63 -6.82 0.78 -10.63
N ILE A 64 -5.90 1.37 -9.89
CA ILE A 64 -6.20 2.03 -8.63
C ILE A 64 -6.19 3.54 -8.82
N ARG A 65 -5.23 4.03 -9.58
CA ARG A 65 -5.10 5.44 -9.91
C ARG A 65 -4.81 5.56 -11.39
N ASP A 66 -5.16 6.71 -11.95
CA ASP A 66 -4.92 6.95 -13.37
C ASP A 66 -3.43 6.87 -13.64
N HIS A 67 -3.06 6.16 -14.68
CA HIS A 67 -1.67 5.91 -15.03
C HIS A 67 -0.93 7.19 -15.40
N VAL A 68 -1.63 8.15 -16.00
CA VAL A 68 -1.00 9.40 -16.48
C VAL A 68 -1.08 10.48 -15.41
N THR A 69 -2.26 10.71 -14.84
CA THR A 69 -2.46 11.82 -13.93
C THR A 69 -2.15 11.47 -12.47
N GLY A 70 -2.17 10.19 -12.14
CA GLY A 70 -1.99 9.76 -10.76
C GLY A 70 -3.21 9.93 -9.89
N HIS A 71 -4.31 10.42 -10.45
CA HIS A 71 -5.52 10.62 -9.66
C HIS A 71 -6.18 9.30 -9.35
N ARG A 72 -6.74 9.20 -8.14
CA ARG A 72 -7.49 8.02 -7.72
C ARG A 72 -8.63 7.77 -8.70
N ARG A 73 -8.81 6.51 -9.04
CA ARG A 73 -9.91 6.15 -9.92
C ARG A 73 -11.23 6.27 -9.18
N PRO A 74 -12.31 6.62 -9.90
CA PRO A 74 -13.65 6.62 -9.28
C PRO A 74 -13.92 5.24 -8.72
N PHE A 75 -14.65 5.10 -7.69
CA PHE A 75 -15.01 3.84 -7.04
C PHE A 75 -13.87 3.17 -6.29
N VAL A 76 -12.66 3.75 -6.28
CA VAL A 76 -11.58 3.25 -5.44
C VAL A 76 -11.47 4.14 -4.22
N ARG A 77 -11.34 3.53 -3.05
CA ARG A 77 -11.18 4.27 -1.81
C ARG A 77 -10.06 3.70 -0.99
N PHE A 78 -9.45 4.56 -0.19
CA PHE A 78 -8.35 4.19 0.69
C PHE A 78 -8.74 4.40 2.13
N PHE A 79 -8.53 3.39 2.96
CA PHE A 79 -8.81 3.48 4.39
C PHE A 79 -7.62 3.03 5.18
N ALA A 80 -7.37 3.68 6.32
CA ALA A 80 -6.35 3.26 7.25
C ALA A 80 -6.80 3.66 8.64
N CYS A 81 -6.69 2.76 9.60
CA CYS A 81 -7.09 3.03 10.99
C CYS A 81 -8.50 3.60 11.06
N GLU A 82 -9.39 3.06 10.24
CA GLU A 82 -10.81 3.46 10.21
C GLU A 82 -11.04 4.89 9.71
N GLN A 83 -10.04 5.47 9.04
CA GLN A 83 -10.19 6.78 8.42
C GLN A 83 -10.13 6.64 6.91
N ASP A 84 -10.92 7.47 6.23
CA ASP A 84 -10.96 7.48 4.77
C ASP A 84 -9.93 8.47 4.27
N PHE A 85 -8.94 7.99 3.53
CA PHE A 85 -7.90 8.82 2.96
C PHE A 85 -8.11 9.11 1.48
N SER A 86 -9.29 8.75 0.95
CA SER A 86 -9.54 8.85 -0.50
C SER A 86 -9.45 10.26 -1.03
N ASN A 87 -9.85 11.25 -0.21
CA ASN A 87 -9.86 12.64 -0.63
C ASN A 87 -8.72 13.46 -0.05
N GLU A 88 -7.79 12.79 0.65
CA GLU A 88 -6.59 13.44 1.13
C GLU A 88 -5.56 13.52 0.01
N SER A 89 -4.65 14.47 0.14
CA SER A 89 -3.52 14.49 -0.78
C SER A 89 -2.80 13.15 -0.74
N PRO A 90 -2.37 12.61 -1.88
CA PRO A 90 -1.61 11.36 -1.87
C PRO A 90 -0.30 11.47 -1.09
N ASP A 91 0.15 12.67 -0.80
CA ASP A 91 1.38 12.88 -0.04
C ASP A 91 1.14 13.08 1.45
N THR A 92 -0.12 13.01 1.90
CA THR A 92 -0.43 13.09 3.31
C THR A 92 0.15 11.87 4.02
N PRO A 93 0.88 12.07 5.12
CA PRO A 93 1.43 10.92 5.85
C PRO A 93 0.30 10.02 6.35
N LEU A 94 0.50 8.72 6.18
CA LEU A 94 -0.43 7.73 6.72
C LEU A 94 -0.20 7.60 8.21
N PRO A 95 -1.18 7.10 8.95
CA PRO A 95 -1.01 6.91 10.39
C PRO A 95 0.22 6.08 10.72
N GLY A 96 0.82 6.38 11.88
CA GLY A 96 2.02 5.66 12.31
C GLY A 96 1.82 4.15 12.37
N ALA A 97 0.61 3.70 12.70
CA ALA A 97 0.34 2.27 12.77
C ALA A 97 0.49 1.60 11.39
N VAL A 98 0.18 2.33 10.31
CA VAL A 98 0.38 1.80 8.96
C VAL A 98 1.87 1.75 8.65
N ALA A 99 2.60 2.81 8.98
CA ALA A 99 4.03 2.84 8.74
C ALA A 99 4.75 1.75 9.52
N ALA A 100 4.25 1.42 10.71
CA ALA A 100 4.83 0.38 11.54
C ALA A 100 4.41 -1.03 11.14
N GLY A 101 3.48 -1.17 10.24
CA GLY A 101 3.02 -2.48 9.80
C GLY A 101 1.98 -3.11 10.71
N THR A 102 1.49 -2.39 11.72
CA THR A 102 0.50 -2.94 12.63
C THR A 102 -0.92 -2.85 12.10
N GLU A 103 -1.19 -1.86 11.24
CA GLU A 103 -2.47 -1.71 10.59
C GLU A 103 -2.27 -1.64 9.09
N PRO A 104 -3.13 -2.27 8.30
CA PRO A 104 -2.94 -2.22 6.85
C PRO A 104 -3.52 -0.96 6.23
N LEU A 105 -3.04 -0.63 5.06
CA LEU A 105 -3.76 0.27 4.17
C LEU A 105 -4.75 -0.57 3.39
N LEU A 106 -6.01 -0.19 3.44
CA LEU A 106 -7.06 -0.92 2.73
C LEU A 106 -7.37 -0.21 1.43
N VAL A 107 -7.28 -0.93 0.33
CA VAL A 107 -7.73 -0.43 -0.96
C VAL A 107 -9.06 -1.12 -1.23
N VAL A 108 -10.11 -0.32 -1.31
CA VAL A 108 -11.46 -0.83 -1.48
C VAL A 108 -11.93 -0.41 -2.85
N GLY A 109 -12.42 -1.33 -3.63
CA GLY A 109 -12.92 -1.01 -4.96
C GLY A 109 -14.32 -1.49 -5.13
N ALA A 110 -15.20 -0.60 -5.57
CA ALA A 110 -16.52 -1.00 -5.97
C ALA A 110 -16.45 -1.36 -7.44
N ILE A 111 -16.90 -2.54 -7.77
CA ILE A 111 -16.95 -2.94 -9.17
C ILE A 111 -18.22 -2.36 -9.75
N ALA A 112 -18.06 -1.48 -10.72
CA ALA A 112 -19.19 -0.84 -11.33
C ALA A 112 -20.07 -1.91 -11.95
N GLY A 113 -21.35 -1.86 -11.62
CA GLY A 113 -22.30 -2.81 -12.17
C GLY A 113 -22.25 -4.17 -11.51
N GLY A 114 -21.45 -4.31 -10.47
CA GLY A 114 -21.41 -5.62 -9.86
C GLY A 114 -20.95 -5.58 -8.47
#